data_09dd54d2927dafde9070dfc51d9b90fc
#
_entry.id   09dd54d2927dafde9070dfc51d9b90fc
#
_cell.length_a   1.000
_cell.length_b   1.000
_cell.length_c   1.000
_cell.angle_alpha   90.00
_cell.angle_beta   90.00
_cell.angle_gamma   90.00
#
_symmetry.space_group_name_H-M   'P 1'
#
loop_
_entity.id
_entity.type
_entity.pdbx_description
1 polymer ?
#
loop_
_entity_poly.entity_id
_entity_poly.type
_entity_poly.pdbx_seq_one_letter_code
_entity_poly.pdbx_strand_id
1 'polypeptide(L)'
;MAIYHLEAKVVSRGAGRSAVAASAYLSCSRLYNDYDGIQHDYTKKQGLVWQQIFLPEYAPQEWQDREKLWNAVEEVETAKDSRLAREFVVALPIELSREEQIELLQEFIQEQFVSDGMCADDAIHDTDGHNPHAHILLTVRPLDEQGHWQYKTEKEYLCVRNGEEKGFTAAEFKSAQNEGWEKQYPYKIGKKKVYMTPSAAEVQGLVRADKHPKSTRYGRQNPISERWNSEEQLVEWRKAWADVTNLYLERAGRAERIDHRSNAARGIDEIPTVHEGVTVQALERKGIISDRCEINRQIKADNALLRELKAAVKKLGQAVKNTIPVIAEAMEKLLANMIVFHYQLRHIGLGKQRMKEYIHAVQPKLVRYTELVQEIRGKSKERKSLLAEKKETPFYLIPKQRELSRRIAELTEELEELKSEKDMLLHSLECSDDASIATVKKDISMLEAALKKLAQHEEKYTDELNDALRQYADLKEQAAEFDPEELQDARCALRPAMERSAVDCVQSAYGNKYDPLMMYDSKRDVANLLHEEAEERSIRERLRQKQQQKTKQKQDKKKSRD
;
A
#
# COMPACT_ATOMS: atom_id res chain seq x y z
N MET A 1 -20.27 -4.99 -6.35
CA MET A 1 -19.65 -3.75 -6.84
C MET A 1 -18.20 -4.06 -7.20
N ALA A 2 -17.82 -3.85 -8.46
CA ALA A 2 -16.49 -4.13 -8.96
C ALA A 2 -15.42 -3.37 -8.14
N ILE A 3 -14.37 -4.06 -7.73
CA ILE A 3 -13.30 -3.53 -6.88
C ILE A 3 -11.99 -3.60 -7.67
N TYR A 4 -11.25 -2.49 -7.71
CA TYR A 4 -9.89 -2.51 -8.23
C TYR A 4 -8.93 -3.14 -7.23
N HIS A 5 -8.25 -4.19 -7.64
CA HIS A 5 -7.09 -4.73 -6.93
C HIS A 5 -6.09 -5.29 -7.93
N LEU A 6 -4.84 -4.86 -7.84
CA LEU A 6 -3.69 -5.47 -8.49
C LEU A 6 -2.49 -5.36 -7.55
N GLU A 7 -2.04 -6.50 -7.04
CA GLU A 7 -0.84 -6.62 -6.22
C GLU A 7 0.25 -7.34 -7.01
N ALA A 8 1.49 -6.81 -6.97
CA ALA A 8 2.66 -7.44 -7.59
C ALA A 8 3.63 -7.89 -6.50
N LYS A 9 4.05 -9.15 -6.54
CA LYS A 9 4.98 -9.78 -5.61
C LYS A 9 6.16 -10.40 -6.35
N VAL A 10 7.26 -10.58 -5.65
CA VAL A 10 8.43 -11.30 -6.18
C VAL A 10 8.58 -12.62 -5.44
N VAL A 11 8.70 -13.70 -6.19
CA VAL A 11 9.11 -15.01 -5.67
C VAL A 11 10.64 -15.05 -5.76
N SER A 12 11.33 -15.14 -4.62
CA SER A 12 12.80 -15.10 -4.55
C SER A 12 13.32 -16.25 -3.72
N ARG A 13 14.36 -16.92 -4.24
CA ARG A 13 15.07 -17.99 -3.51
C ARG A 13 15.73 -17.47 -2.25
N GLY A 14 16.25 -16.23 -2.28
CA GLY A 14 16.85 -15.59 -1.09
C GLY A 14 15.87 -15.35 0.05
N ALA A 15 14.56 -15.31 -0.24
CA ALA A 15 13.49 -15.25 0.75
C ALA A 15 12.96 -16.64 1.16
N GLY A 16 13.62 -17.72 0.76
CA GLY A 16 13.19 -19.10 1.04
C GLY A 16 11.98 -19.55 0.21
N ARG A 17 11.65 -18.86 -0.88
CA ARG A 17 10.51 -19.20 -1.75
C ARG A 17 11.00 -19.93 -3.01
N SER A 18 10.14 -20.82 -3.53
CA SER A 18 10.35 -21.57 -4.77
C SER A 18 9.27 -21.21 -5.80
N ALA A 19 9.65 -21.18 -7.08
CA ALA A 19 8.71 -20.97 -8.18
C ALA A 19 7.81 -22.20 -8.37
N VAL A 20 8.36 -23.41 -8.23
CA VAL A 20 7.60 -24.67 -8.25
C VAL A 20 6.57 -24.71 -7.12
N ALA A 21 6.96 -24.31 -5.90
CA ALA A 21 6.02 -24.23 -4.77
C ALA A 21 4.91 -23.19 -5.01
N ALA A 22 5.23 -22.04 -5.60
CA ALA A 22 4.25 -21.02 -5.94
C ALA A 22 3.24 -21.53 -6.98
N SER A 23 3.71 -22.20 -8.03
CA SER A 23 2.87 -22.81 -9.04
C SER A 23 2.00 -23.94 -8.47
N ALA A 24 2.55 -24.82 -7.63
CA ALA A 24 1.79 -25.86 -6.95
C ALA A 24 0.67 -25.26 -6.07
N TYR A 25 0.96 -24.15 -5.37
CA TYR A 25 0.00 -23.45 -4.53
C TYR A 25 -1.15 -22.83 -5.32
N LEU A 26 -0.85 -22.09 -6.41
CA LEU A 26 -1.88 -21.46 -7.22
C LEU A 26 -2.76 -22.48 -7.96
N SER A 27 -2.16 -23.56 -8.46
CA SER A 27 -2.85 -24.59 -9.23
C SER A 27 -3.49 -25.69 -8.35
N CYS A 28 -3.38 -25.59 -7.02
CA CYS A 28 -3.87 -26.61 -6.08
C CYS A 28 -3.36 -28.03 -6.41
N SER A 29 -2.13 -28.15 -6.87
CA SER A 29 -1.53 -29.38 -7.40
C SER A 29 -0.37 -29.89 -6.56
N ARG A 30 0.18 -31.02 -6.97
CA ARG A 30 1.40 -31.61 -6.40
C ARG A 30 2.48 -31.51 -7.45
N LEU A 31 3.56 -30.76 -7.15
CA LEU A 31 4.72 -30.59 -8.04
C LEU A 31 6.01 -30.91 -7.29
N TYR A 32 6.95 -31.52 -7.98
CA TYR A 32 8.28 -31.83 -7.45
C TYR A 32 9.29 -30.78 -7.89
N ASN A 33 10.09 -30.28 -6.94
CA ASN A 33 11.14 -29.31 -7.23
C ASN A 33 12.49 -30.02 -7.31
N ASP A 34 13.08 -30.07 -8.49
CA ASP A 34 14.37 -30.70 -8.75
C ASP A 34 15.54 -29.99 -8.06
N TYR A 35 15.43 -28.67 -7.83
CA TYR A 35 16.49 -27.87 -7.22
C TYR A 35 16.77 -28.22 -5.75
N ASP A 36 15.75 -28.48 -4.95
CA ASP A 36 15.87 -28.78 -3.52
C ASP A 36 15.40 -30.19 -3.15
N GLY A 37 14.85 -30.94 -4.11
CA GLY A 37 14.34 -32.30 -3.91
C GLY A 37 13.06 -32.36 -3.09
N ILE A 38 12.28 -31.28 -3.03
CA ILE A 38 11.07 -31.19 -2.21
C ILE A 38 9.81 -31.38 -3.07
N GLN A 39 8.92 -32.24 -2.60
CA GLN A 39 7.56 -32.39 -3.15
C GLN A 39 6.63 -31.38 -2.49
N HIS A 40 6.12 -30.44 -3.27
CA HIS A 40 5.10 -29.49 -2.83
C HIS A 40 3.70 -30.02 -3.15
N ASP A 41 2.88 -30.21 -2.12
CA ASP A 41 1.53 -30.81 -2.26
C ASP A 41 0.47 -29.86 -1.68
N TYR A 42 -0.28 -29.24 -2.56
CA TYR A 42 -1.41 -28.37 -2.23
C TYR A 42 -2.76 -28.93 -2.70
N THR A 43 -2.87 -30.22 -2.98
CA THR A 43 -4.09 -30.89 -3.48
C THR A 43 -5.27 -30.80 -2.52
N LYS A 44 -5.02 -30.50 -1.23
CA LYS A 44 -6.08 -30.28 -0.22
C LYS A 44 -6.64 -28.85 -0.23
N LYS A 45 -5.99 -27.91 -0.94
CA LYS A 45 -6.48 -26.53 -1.06
C LYS A 45 -7.71 -26.52 -1.95
N GLN A 46 -8.73 -25.77 -1.55
CA GLN A 46 -9.99 -25.61 -2.26
C GLN A 46 -10.10 -24.23 -2.90
N GLY A 47 -11.10 -24.05 -3.77
CA GLY A 47 -11.42 -22.76 -4.37
C GLY A 47 -10.80 -22.54 -5.74
N LEU A 48 -10.05 -23.50 -6.30
CA LEU A 48 -9.60 -23.43 -7.69
C LEU A 48 -10.81 -23.62 -8.63
N VAL A 49 -10.99 -22.65 -9.52
CA VAL A 49 -12.11 -22.63 -10.48
C VAL A 49 -11.63 -22.84 -11.91
N TRP A 50 -10.49 -22.27 -12.24
CA TRP A 50 -9.91 -22.36 -13.57
C TRP A 50 -8.40 -22.14 -13.50
N GLN A 51 -7.67 -22.68 -14.48
CA GLN A 51 -6.22 -22.54 -14.57
C GLN A 51 -5.71 -22.78 -15.98
N GLN A 52 -4.66 -22.05 -16.38
CA GLN A 52 -4.03 -22.21 -17.68
C GLN A 52 -2.55 -21.79 -17.66
N ILE A 53 -1.76 -22.37 -18.55
CA ILE A 53 -0.42 -21.89 -18.88
C ILE A 53 -0.47 -21.18 -20.22
N PHE A 54 0.16 -20.01 -20.28
CA PHE A 54 0.35 -19.23 -21.49
C PHE A 54 1.83 -19.20 -21.85
N LEU A 55 2.12 -19.59 -23.06
CA LEU A 55 3.46 -19.65 -23.60
C LEU A 55 3.55 -18.79 -24.87
N PRO A 56 4.66 -18.09 -25.12
CA PRO A 56 4.98 -17.58 -26.45
C PRO A 56 4.95 -18.73 -27.49
N GLU A 57 4.62 -18.42 -28.72
CA GLU A 57 4.48 -19.44 -29.80
C GLU A 57 5.76 -20.28 -30.01
N TYR A 58 6.92 -19.69 -29.77
CA TYR A 58 8.22 -20.30 -29.92
C TYR A 58 8.73 -21.00 -28.65
N ALA A 59 7.94 -21.02 -27.57
CA ALA A 59 8.34 -21.70 -26.34
C ALA A 59 8.31 -23.23 -26.48
N PRO A 60 9.14 -23.97 -25.74
CA PRO A 60 9.08 -25.43 -25.70
C PRO A 60 7.69 -25.93 -25.32
N GLN A 61 7.09 -26.78 -26.17
CA GLN A 61 5.75 -27.32 -25.94
C GLN A 61 5.60 -28.10 -24.63
N GLU A 62 6.68 -28.70 -24.15
CA GLU A 62 6.69 -29.43 -22.89
C GLU A 62 6.45 -28.54 -21.67
N TRP A 63 6.60 -27.22 -21.81
CA TRP A 63 6.33 -26.26 -20.73
C TRP A 63 4.83 -25.97 -20.54
N GLN A 64 3.95 -26.59 -21.32
CA GLN A 64 2.54 -26.72 -20.94
C GLN A 64 2.35 -27.54 -19.64
N ASP A 65 3.37 -28.30 -19.25
CA ASP A 65 3.48 -28.93 -17.94
C ASP A 65 4.11 -27.95 -16.94
N ARG A 66 3.39 -27.62 -15.86
CA ARG A 66 3.83 -26.70 -14.81
C ARG A 66 5.13 -27.13 -14.15
N GLU A 67 5.26 -28.42 -13.87
CA GLU A 67 6.46 -28.96 -13.22
C GLU A 67 7.67 -28.74 -14.10
N LYS A 68 7.57 -29.00 -15.39
CA LYS A 68 8.65 -28.79 -16.34
C LYS A 68 9.00 -27.31 -16.53
N LEU A 69 8.00 -26.45 -16.69
CA LEU A 69 8.22 -25.00 -16.83
C LEU A 69 8.95 -24.42 -15.62
N TRP A 70 8.44 -24.68 -14.42
CA TRP A 70 8.99 -24.04 -13.24
C TRP A 70 10.31 -24.67 -12.77
N ASN A 71 10.56 -25.94 -13.04
CA ASN A 71 11.89 -26.53 -12.86
C ASN A 71 12.90 -25.95 -13.86
N ALA A 72 12.54 -25.71 -15.12
CA ALA A 72 13.41 -25.02 -16.07
C ALA A 72 13.76 -23.58 -15.62
N VAL A 73 12.84 -22.88 -14.97
CA VAL A 73 13.10 -21.57 -14.35
C VAL A 73 14.06 -21.70 -13.16
N GLU A 74 13.84 -22.66 -12.25
CA GLU A 74 14.73 -22.90 -11.12
C GLU A 74 16.15 -23.27 -11.56
N GLU A 75 16.30 -24.02 -12.63
CA GLU A 75 17.58 -24.45 -13.20
C GLU A 75 18.37 -23.26 -13.79
N VAL A 76 17.73 -22.41 -14.58
CA VAL A 76 18.42 -21.25 -15.20
C VAL A 76 18.80 -20.18 -14.17
N GLU A 77 18.12 -20.12 -13.05
CA GLU A 77 18.35 -19.16 -11.98
C GLU A 77 19.33 -19.68 -10.94
N THR A 78 20.61 -19.66 -11.24
CA THR A 78 21.68 -20.31 -10.45
C THR A 78 22.06 -19.58 -9.15
N ALA A 79 21.78 -18.27 -9.00
CA ALA A 79 22.20 -17.50 -7.83
C ALA A 79 21.35 -17.84 -6.59
N LYS A 80 21.96 -17.79 -5.40
CA LYS A 80 21.30 -18.11 -4.12
C LYS A 80 20.17 -17.14 -3.73
N ASP A 81 20.17 -15.94 -4.27
CA ASP A 81 19.22 -14.87 -4.04
C ASP A 81 18.40 -14.54 -5.29
N SER A 82 18.41 -15.42 -6.30
CA SER A 82 17.70 -15.22 -7.56
C SER A 82 16.22 -14.89 -7.33
N ARG A 83 15.74 -13.92 -8.08
CA ARG A 83 14.30 -13.74 -8.34
C ARG A 83 13.90 -14.82 -9.33
N LEU A 84 12.96 -15.67 -8.92
CA LEU A 84 12.51 -16.84 -9.67
C LEU A 84 11.29 -16.54 -10.52
N ALA A 85 10.33 -15.84 -9.91
CA ALA A 85 9.07 -15.48 -10.56
C ALA A 85 8.55 -14.13 -10.06
N ARG A 86 7.61 -13.56 -10.81
CA ARG A 86 6.78 -12.45 -10.39
C ARG A 86 5.34 -12.93 -10.32
N GLU A 87 4.68 -12.68 -9.21
CA GLU A 87 3.28 -13.03 -9.00
C GLU A 87 2.43 -11.76 -9.01
N PHE A 88 1.38 -11.76 -9.83
CA PHE A 88 0.31 -10.77 -9.73
C PHE A 88 -0.92 -11.43 -9.10
N VAL A 89 -1.60 -10.68 -8.25
CA VAL A 89 -2.92 -11.05 -7.74
C VAL A 89 -3.89 -9.96 -8.15
N VAL A 90 -4.91 -10.33 -8.91
CA VAL A 90 -5.92 -9.39 -9.42
C VAL A 90 -7.32 -9.81 -8.99
N ALA A 91 -8.16 -8.83 -8.59
CA ALA A 91 -9.57 -9.10 -8.34
C ALA A 91 -10.35 -9.12 -9.64
N LEU A 92 -11.23 -10.11 -9.79
CA LEU A 92 -12.14 -10.22 -10.93
C LEU A 92 -13.51 -9.65 -10.56
N PRO A 93 -14.18 -8.91 -11.45
CA PRO A 93 -15.52 -8.39 -11.20
C PRO A 93 -16.53 -9.52 -11.01
N ILE A 94 -17.29 -9.49 -9.93
CA ILE A 94 -18.42 -10.43 -9.69
C ILE A 94 -19.60 -10.16 -10.62
N GLU A 95 -19.62 -9.01 -11.27
CA GLU A 95 -20.62 -8.58 -12.25
C GLU A 95 -20.48 -9.27 -13.62
N LEU A 96 -19.31 -9.87 -13.87
CA LEU A 96 -19.04 -10.65 -15.08
C LEU A 96 -19.32 -12.12 -14.84
N SER A 97 -19.76 -12.82 -15.91
CA SER A 97 -19.85 -14.28 -15.88
C SER A 97 -18.46 -14.90 -15.76
N ARG A 98 -18.40 -16.19 -15.45
CA ARG A 98 -17.12 -16.90 -15.34
C ARG A 98 -16.36 -16.93 -16.66
N GLU A 99 -17.07 -17.10 -17.75
CA GLU A 99 -16.53 -17.10 -19.11
C GLU A 99 -15.92 -15.74 -19.43
N GLU A 100 -16.65 -14.65 -19.18
CA GLU A 100 -16.14 -13.29 -19.36
C GLU A 100 -14.94 -12.96 -18.47
N GLN A 101 -14.90 -13.49 -17.25
CA GLN A 101 -13.74 -13.35 -16.35
C GLN A 101 -12.51 -14.07 -16.89
N ILE A 102 -12.69 -15.25 -17.50
CA ILE A 102 -11.61 -16.01 -18.13
C ILE A 102 -11.09 -15.27 -19.37
N GLU A 103 -11.98 -14.83 -20.25
CA GLU A 103 -11.61 -14.08 -21.46
C GLU A 103 -10.86 -12.79 -21.14
N LEU A 104 -11.36 -12.02 -20.16
CA LEU A 104 -10.70 -10.83 -19.63
C LEU A 104 -9.27 -11.13 -19.18
N LEU A 105 -9.10 -12.20 -18.42
CA LEU A 105 -7.79 -12.58 -17.86
C LEU A 105 -6.84 -13.06 -18.96
N GLN A 106 -7.35 -13.83 -19.94
CA GLN A 106 -6.58 -14.30 -21.09
C GLN A 106 -6.07 -13.13 -21.94
N GLU A 107 -6.95 -12.16 -22.28
CA GLU A 107 -6.60 -10.96 -23.05
C GLU A 107 -5.50 -10.17 -22.31
N PHE A 108 -5.67 -9.92 -21.01
CA PHE A 108 -4.70 -9.19 -20.22
C PHE A 108 -3.33 -9.89 -20.15
N ILE A 109 -3.30 -11.21 -19.91
CA ILE A 109 -2.05 -11.99 -19.84
C ILE A 109 -1.34 -12.01 -21.20
N GLN A 110 -2.08 -12.24 -22.26
CA GLN A 110 -1.53 -12.33 -23.61
C GLN A 110 -0.92 -11.00 -24.05
N GLU A 111 -1.63 -9.89 -23.84
CA GLU A 111 -1.19 -8.58 -24.28
C GLU A 111 -0.06 -8.00 -23.42
N GLN A 112 -0.14 -8.18 -22.09
CA GLN A 112 0.77 -7.49 -21.19
C GLN A 112 2.04 -8.30 -20.85
N PHE A 113 2.01 -9.62 -21.01
CA PHE A 113 3.09 -10.46 -20.53
C PHE A 113 3.64 -11.40 -21.62
N VAL A 114 2.79 -12.15 -22.27
CA VAL A 114 3.23 -13.16 -23.26
C VAL A 114 3.80 -12.49 -24.51
N SER A 115 3.25 -11.36 -24.92
CA SER A 115 3.76 -10.53 -26.02
C SER A 115 5.21 -10.04 -25.80
N ASP A 116 5.63 -9.92 -24.54
CA ASP A 116 7.01 -9.58 -24.15
C ASP A 116 7.95 -10.82 -24.08
N GLY A 117 7.45 -12.00 -24.44
CA GLY A 117 8.20 -13.26 -24.41
C GLY A 117 8.22 -13.93 -23.02
N MET A 118 7.39 -13.51 -22.08
CA MET A 118 7.28 -14.16 -20.79
C MET A 118 6.29 -15.33 -20.83
N CYS A 119 6.60 -16.40 -20.07
CA CYS A 119 5.62 -17.45 -19.79
C CYS A 119 4.78 -17.06 -18.58
N ALA A 120 3.50 -17.39 -18.61
CA ALA A 120 2.57 -17.16 -17.53
C ALA A 120 1.88 -18.44 -17.11
N ASP A 121 1.70 -18.62 -15.81
CA ASP A 121 0.92 -19.70 -15.21
C ASP A 121 -0.12 -19.05 -14.29
N ASP A 122 -1.39 -19.21 -14.62
CA ASP A 122 -2.43 -18.55 -13.89
C ASP A 122 -3.50 -19.50 -13.36
N ALA A 123 -4.21 -19.03 -12.32
CA ALA A 123 -5.33 -19.73 -11.74
C ALA A 123 -6.34 -18.74 -11.14
N ILE A 124 -7.62 -19.00 -11.41
CA ILE A 124 -8.72 -18.29 -10.77
C ILE A 124 -9.14 -19.06 -9.52
N HIS A 125 -9.20 -18.35 -8.41
CA HIS A 125 -9.69 -18.84 -7.14
C HIS A 125 -10.98 -18.13 -6.74
N ASP A 126 -11.96 -18.92 -6.30
CA ASP A 126 -13.23 -18.42 -5.79
C ASP A 126 -13.88 -19.50 -4.93
N THR A 127 -13.92 -19.30 -3.62
CA THR A 127 -14.40 -20.31 -2.68
C THR A 127 -15.91 -20.24 -2.47
N ASP A 128 -16.49 -19.04 -2.52
CA ASP A 128 -17.87 -18.76 -2.11
C ASP A 128 -18.63 -17.80 -3.04
N GLY A 129 -18.08 -17.50 -4.21
CA GLY A 129 -18.68 -16.58 -5.19
C GLY A 129 -18.60 -15.10 -4.83
N HIS A 130 -17.91 -14.74 -3.74
CA HIS A 130 -17.87 -13.36 -3.24
C HIS A 130 -16.53 -12.65 -3.49
N ASN A 131 -15.48 -13.41 -3.80
CA ASN A 131 -14.15 -12.87 -3.98
C ASN A 131 -13.37 -13.59 -5.09
N PRO A 132 -13.87 -13.59 -6.33
CA PRO A 132 -13.14 -14.14 -7.46
C PRO A 132 -11.85 -13.35 -7.68
N HIS A 133 -10.72 -14.03 -7.68
CA HIS A 133 -9.41 -13.43 -7.91
C HIS A 133 -8.49 -14.38 -8.67
N ALA A 134 -7.58 -13.81 -9.44
CA ALA A 134 -6.61 -14.59 -10.19
C ALA A 134 -5.21 -14.38 -9.64
N HIS A 135 -4.46 -15.48 -9.58
CA HIS A 135 -3.01 -15.48 -9.37
C HIS A 135 -2.34 -15.71 -10.72
N ILE A 136 -1.48 -14.81 -11.13
CA ILE A 136 -0.70 -14.89 -12.37
C ILE A 136 0.77 -14.97 -11.99
N LEU A 137 1.39 -16.12 -12.20
CA LEU A 137 2.81 -16.34 -11.95
C LEU A 137 3.57 -16.21 -13.27
N LEU A 138 4.55 -15.32 -13.32
CA LEU A 138 5.28 -14.94 -14.53
C LEU A 138 6.75 -15.27 -14.40
N THR A 139 7.36 -15.70 -15.50
CA THR A 139 8.82 -15.80 -15.57
C THR A 139 9.47 -14.43 -15.46
N VAL A 140 10.75 -14.38 -15.11
CA VAL A 140 11.53 -13.15 -14.97
C VAL A 140 12.55 -12.95 -16.07
N ARG A 141 12.62 -13.92 -16.99
CA ARG A 141 13.40 -13.87 -18.23
C ARG A 141 12.44 -14.04 -19.39
N PRO A 142 12.50 -13.17 -20.39
CA PRO A 142 11.80 -13.43 -21.64
C PRO A 142 12.49 -14.52 -22.42
N LEU A 143 11.77 -15.17 -23.33
CA LEU A 143 12.32 -16.06 -24.33
C LEU A 143 12.74 -15.28 -25.57
N ASP A 144 13.73 -15.78 -26.30
CA ASP A 144 14.01 -15.35 -27.66
C ASP A 144 13.11 -16.10 -28.68
N GLU A 145 13.16 -15.70 -29.95
CA GLU A 145 12.37 -16.31 -31.03
C GLU A 145 12.71 -17.79 -31.28
N GLN A 146 13.77 -18.29 -30.69
CA GLN A 146 14.22 -19.70 -30.74
C GLN A 146 13.78 -20.50 -29.51
N GLY A 147 13.05 -19.89 -28.58
CA GLY A 147 12.58 -20.52 -27.34
C GLY A 147 13.63 -20.66 -26.24
N HIS A 148 14.74 -19.93 -26.32
CA HIS A 148 15.76 -19.94 -25.29
C HIS A 148 15.60 -18.78 -24.31
N TRP A 149 15.97 -19.01 -23.05
CA TRP A 149 15.99 -17.94 -22.05
C TRP A 149 16.98 -16.84 -22.41
N GLN A 150 16.49 -15.61 -22.51
CA GLN A 150 17.36 -14.46 -22.63
C GLN A 150 18.08 -14.16 -21.31
N TYR A 151 19.19 -13.43 -21.38
CA TYR A 151 19.89 -12.98 -20.18
C TYR A 151 19.07 -11.91 -19.41
N LYS A 152 19.22 -11.85 -18.08
CA LYS A 152 18.76 -10.70 -17.28
C LYS A 152 19.77 -9.56 -17.36
N THR A 153 21.05 -9.92 -17.22
CA THR A 153 22.19 -9.03 -17.31
C THR A 153 23.29 -9.69 -18.11
N GLU A 154 23.83 -8.99 -19.09
CA GLU A 154 24.97 -9.43 -19.86
C GLU A 154 26.24 -8.79 -19.32
N LYS A 155 27.33 -9.57 -19.26
CA LYS A 155 28.63 -9.08 -18.77
C LYS A 155 29.18 -8.05 -19.74
N GLU A 156 29.50 -6.87 -19.25
CA GLU A 156 30.21 -5.83 -19.99
C GLU A 156 31.64 -5.69 -19.49
N TYR A 157 32.56 -5.58 -20.43
CA TYR A 157 33.96 -5.29 -20.18
C TYR A 157 34.21 -3.79 -20.30
N LEU A 158 34.91 -3.23 -19.31
CA LEU A 158 35.33 -1.84 -19.37
C LEU A 158 36.56 -1.72 -20.27
N CYS A 159 36.39 -1.07 -21.40
CA CYS A 159 37.40 -0.82 -22.41
C CYS A 159 37.78 0.66 -22.44
N VAL A 160 38.98 0.95 -22.87
CA VAL A 160 39.52 2.31 -22.98
C VAL A 160 40.02 2.56 -24.39
N ARG A 161 39.74 3.74 -24.92
CA ARG A 161 40.28 4.31 -26.15
C ARG A 161 40.49 5.82 -25.95
N ASN A 162 41.73 6.29 -26.20
CA ASN A 162 42.10 7.72 -26.10
C ASN A 162 41.68 8.38 -24.75
N GLY A 163 41.74 7.62 -23.65
CA GLY A 163 41.37 8.12 -22.31
C GLY A 163 39.88 8.05 -21.98
N GLU A 164 39.03 7.68 -22.93
CA GLU A 164 37.61 7.43 -22.70
C GLU A 164 37.39 5.98 -22.24
N GLU A 165 36.62 5.75 -21.17
CA GLU A 165 36.23 4.44 -20.67
C GLU A 165 34.77 4.15 -21.06
N LYS A 166 34.52 2.98 -21.71
CA LYS A 166 33.17 2.55 -22.12
C LYS A 166 33.01 1.05 -21.91
N GLY A 167 31.76 0.65 -21.55
CA GLY A 167 31.38 -0.76 -21.41
C GLY A 167 30.97 -1.38 -22.76
N PHE A 168 31.46 -2.58 -23.05
CA PHE A 168 31.07 -3.37 -24.22
C PHE A 168 30.77 -4.80 -23.82
N THR A 169 29.73 -5.37 -24.38
CA THR A 169 29.50 -6.83 -24.29
C THR A 169 30.54 -7.60 -25.04
N ALA A 170 30.60 -8.92 -24.86
CA ALA A 170 31.58 -9.77 -25.58
C ALA A 170 31.38 -9.69 -27.11
N ALA A 171 30.16 -9.58 -27.57
CA ALA A 171 29.81 -9.47 -28.99
C ALA A 171 30.24 -8.11 -29.57
N GLU A 172 29.82 -7.02 -28.91
CA GLU A 172 30.17 -5.66 -29.33
C GLU A 172 31.66 -5.38 -29.31
N PHE A 173 32.39 -5.98 -28.35
CA PHE A 173 33.83 -5.81 -28.27
C PHE A 173 34.59 -6.31 -29.53
N LYS A 174 34.04 -7.30 -30.23
CA LYS A 174 34.66 -7.78 -31.50
C LYS A 174 34.76 -6.68 -32.54
N SER A 175 33.73 -5.85 -32.64
CA SER A 175 33.70 -4.70 -33.54
C SER A 175 34.49 -3.52 -32.96
N ALA A 176 34.30 -3.21 -31.67
CA ALA A 176 34.99 -2.13 -30.99
C ALA A 176 36.50 -2.30 -30.96
N GLN A 177 37.01 -3.52 -30.93
CA GLN A 177 38.46 -3.81 -31.00
C GLN A 177 39.06 -3.31 -32.33
N ASN A 178 38.35 -3.45 -33.43
CA ASN A 178 38.78 -2.93 -34.73
C ASN A 178 38.84 -1.40 -34.77
N GLU A 179 38.06 -0.76 -33.90
CA GLU A 179 38.05 0.70 -33.74
C GLU A 179 39.12 1.21 -32.76
N GLY A 180 39.93 0.31 -32.18
CA GLY A 180 40.99 0.65 -31.26
C GLY A 180 40.61 0.66 -29.79
N TRP A 181 39.45 0.08 -29.39
CA TRP A 181 39.11 -0.11 -27.98
C TRP A 181 39.84 -1.29 -27.38
N GLU A 182 40.45 -1.11 -26.20
CA GLU A 182 41.16 -2.15 -25.49
C GLU A 182 40.53 -2.47 -24.14
N LYS A 183 40.42 -3.79 -23.81
CA LYS A 183 39.99 -4.21 -22.47
C LYS A 183 41.04 -3.87 -21.43
N GLN A 184 40.57 -3.43 -20.26
CA GLN A 184 41.45 -3.22 -19.12
C GLN A 184 41.67 -4.56 -18.37
N TYR A 185 42.92 -4.82 -17.97
CA TYR A 185 43.29 -5.96 -17.15
C TYR A 185 44.01 -5.51 -15.88
N PRO A 186 43.99 -6.33 -14.81
CA PRO A 186 44.72 -6.00 -13.60
C PRO A 186 46.23 -6.30 -13.77
N TYR A 187 47.03 -5.31 -13.43
CA TYR A 187 48.51 -5.41 -13.39
C TYR A 187 49.01 -5.10 -11.98
N LYS A 188 50.17 -5.64 -11.59
CA LYS A 188 50.79 -5.35 -10.29
C LYS A 188 51.80 -4.21 -10.42
N ILE A 189 51.60 -3.16 -9.61
CA ILE A 189 52.56 -2.08 -9.40
C ILE A 189 52.93 -2.09 -7.92
N GLY A 190 54.05 -2.68 -7.58
CA GLY A 190 54.43 -2.96 -6.18
C GLY A 190 53.41 -3.89 -5.50
N LYS A 191 52.78 -3.42 -4.41
CA LYS A 191 51.76 -4.18 -3.67
C LYS A 191 50.31 -3.90 -4.15
N LYS A 192 50.09 -2.97 -5.09
CA LYS A 192 48.76 -2.56 -5.55
C LYS A 192 48.43 -3.23 -6.89
N LYS A 193 47.15 -3.60 -7.05
CA LYS A 193 46.55 -3.97 -8.34
C LYS A 193 45.96 -2.71 -9.00
N VAL A 194 46.39 -2.44 -10.24
CA VAL A 194 45.90 -1.32 -11.05
C VAL A 194 45.33 -1.88 -12.35
N TYR A 195 44.19 -1.37 -12.79
CA TYR A 195 43.59 -1.74 -14.07
C TYR A 195 44.10 -0.81 -15.17
N MET A 196 44.60 -1.36 -16.25
CA MET A 196 45.04 -0.62 -17.44
C MET A 196 44.92 -1.48 -18.70
N THR A 197 45.06 -0.87 -19.86
CA THR A 197 45.05 -1.56 -21.14
C THR A 197 46.36 -2.32 -21.36
N PRO A 198 46.35 -3.39 -22.19
CA PRO A 198 47.58 -4.13 -22.54
C PRO A 198 48.65 -3.23 -23.11
N SER A 199 48.31 -2.32 -24.05
CA SER A 199 49.25 -1.36 -24.65
C SER A 199 49.88 -0.44 -23.61
N ALA A 200 49.12 0.08 -22.66
CA ALA A 200 49.65 0.94 -21.59
C ALA A 200 50.54 0.16 -20.60
N ALA A 201 50.26 -1.10 -20.38
CA ALA A 201 51.05 -1.99 -19.52
C ALA A 201 52.38 -2.43 -20.18
N GLU A 202 52.38 -2.63 -21.48
CA GLU A 202 53.56 -3.00 -22.26
C GLU A 202 54.59 -1.88 -22.24
N VAL A 203 54.15 -0.63 -22.41
CA VAL A 203 55.05 0.54 -22.29
C VAL A 203 55.70 0.63 -20.91
N GLN A 204 55.05 0.14 -19.86
CA GLN A 204 55.58 0.15 -18.49
C GLN A 204 56.27 -1.19 -18.09
N GLY A 205 56.35 -2.15 -18.98
CA GLY A 205 56.96 -3.44 -18.71
C GLY A 205 56.26 -4.27 -17.62
N LEU A 206 54.96 -4.11 -17.46
CA LEU A 206 54.18 -4.71 -16.37
C LEU A 206 53.65 -6.08 -16.76
N VAL A 207 53.65 -7.00 -15.81
CA VAL A 207 53.09 -8.36 -15.98
C VAL A 207 51.63 -8.38 -15.49
N ARG A 208 50.76 -8.97 -16.29
CA ARG A 208 49.35 -9.15 -15.98
C ARG A 208 49.17 -9.99 -14.71
N ALA A 209 48.35 -9.49 -13.76
CA ALA A 209 48.11 -10.13 -12.48
C ALA A 209 46.96 -11.16 -12.54
N ASP A 210 46.03 -11.02 -13.51
CA ASP A 210 44.88 -11.89 -13.69
C ASP A 210 44.47 -11.93 -15.16
N LYS A 211 43.95 -13.08 -15.63
CA LYS A 211 43.46 -13.25 -17.00
C LYS A 211 42.11 -12.58 -17.27
N HIS A 212 41.37 -12.25 -16.20
CA HIS A 212 40.02 -11.68 -16.32
C HIS A 212 40.08 -10.17 -16.50
N PRO A 213 39.41 -9.61 -17.55
CA PRO A 213 39.35 -8.18 -17.75
C PRO A 213 38.44 -7.50 -16.72
N LYS A 214 38.67 -6.22 -16.51
CA LYS A 214 37.79 -5.35 -15.73
C LYS A 214 36.40 -5.35 -16.37
N SER A 215 35.36 -5.56 -15.56
CA SER A 215 33.98 -5.53 -16.00
C SER A 215 33.21 -4.43 -15.23
N THR A 216 32.10 -4.01 -15.78
CA THR A 216 31.13 -3.19 -15.05
C THR A 216 30.62 -3.97 -13.83
N ARG A 217 30.20 -3.25 -12.79
CA ARG A 217 29.78 -3.88 -11.53
C ARG A 217 28.52 -4.74 -11.70
N TYR A 218 27.59 -4.30 -12.56
CA TYR A 218 26.26 -4.92 -12.70
C TYR A 218 26.01 -5.52 -14.07
N GLY A 219 26.90 -5.32 -15.05
CA GLY A 219 26.65 -5.68 -16.44
C GLY A 219 25.60 -4.78 -17.11
N ARG A 220 25.23 -5.12 -18.35
CA ARG A 220 24.12 -4.48 -19.07
C ARG A 220 22.83 -5.25 -18.81
N GLN A 221 21.79 -4.55 -18.41
CA GLN A 221 20.49 -5.19 -18.21
C GLN A 221 19.83 -5.50 -19.55
N ASN A 222 19.04 -6.58 -19.60
CA ASN A 222 18.15 -6.84 -20.72
C ASN A 222 17.07 -5.75 -20.74
N PRO A 223 16.79 -5.09 -21.88
CA PRO A 223 15.84 -3.97 -21.96
C PRO A 223 14.43 -4.32 -21.46
N ILE A 224 13.95 -5.54 -21.74
CA ILE A 224 12.65 -6.01 -21.25
C ILE A 224 12.70 -6.18 -19.74
N SER A 225 13.74 -6.82 -19.21
CA SER A 225 13.90 -7.00 -17.75
C SER A 225 14.08 -5.67 -17.01
N GLU A 226 14.75 -4.68 -17.60
CA GLU A 226 14.90 -3.35 -17.05
C GLU A 226 13.56 -2.63 -16.98
N ARG A 227 12.82 -2.58 -18.09
CA ARG A 227 11.46 -2.03 -18.16
C ARG A 227 10.54 -2.69 -17.13
N TRP A 228 10.53 -4.01 -17.04
CA TRP A 228 9.69 -4.78 -16.12
C TRP A 228 10.02 -4.55 -14.64
N ASN A 229 11.19 -4.04 -14.32
CA ASN A 229 11.58 -3.69 -12.95
C ASN A 229 11.37 -2.20 -12.61
N SER A 230 10.90 -1.40 -13.57
CA SER A 230 10.62 0.03 -13.34
C SER A 230 9.30 0.24 -12.59
N GLU A 231 9.18 1.38 -11.91
CA GLU A 231 7.92 1.80 -11.26
C GLU A 231 6.87 2.19 -12.29
N GLU A 232 7.31 2.78 -13.41
CA GLU A 232 6.47 3.19 -14.53
C GLU A 232 5.72 1.99 -15.11
N GLN A 233 6.42 0.88 -15.36
CA GLN A 233 5.81 -0.34 -15.90
C GLN A 233 4.74 -0.91 -14.94
N LEU A 234 4.95 -0.82 -13.62
CA LEU A 234 3.93 -1.24 -12.66
C LEU A 234 2.67 -0.36 -12.74
N VAL A 235 2.84 0.95 -12.97
CA VAL A 235 1.70 1.87 -13.16
C VAL A 235 0.98 1.57 -14.48
N GLU A 236 1.71 1.26 -15.55
CA GLU A 236 1.13 0.86 -16.84
C GLU A 236 0.31 -0.43 -16.72
N TRP A 237 0.82 -1.48 -16.06
CA TRP A 237 0.04 -2.70 -15.82
C TRP A 237 -1.20 -2.46 -14.97
N ARG A 238 -1.11 -1.60 -13.97
CA ARG A 238 -2.27 -1.21 -13.14
C ARG A 238 -3.34 -0.50 -13.96
N LYS A 239 -2.91 0.38 -14.86
CA LYS A 239 -3.81 1.08 -15.77
C LYS A 239 -4.41 0.10 -16.79
N ALA A 240 -3.61 -0.72 -17.43
CA ALA A 240 -4.05 -1.72 -18.40
C ALA A 240 -5.09 -2.67 -17.81
N TRP A 241 -4.87 -3.14 -16.56
CA TRP A 241 -5.85 -3.97 -15.85
C TRP A 241 -7.19 -3.25 -15.64
N ALA A 242 -7.16 -1.97 -15.26
CA ALA A 242 -8.38 -1.19 -15.10
C ALA A 242 -9.09 -0.96 -16.44
N ASP A 243 -8.34 -0.65 -17.49
CA ASP A 243 -8.88 -0.34 -18.82
C ASP A 243 -9.54 -1.58 -19.45
N VAL A 244 -8.87 -2.72 -19.46
CA VAL A 244 -9.43 -3.97 -20.01
C VAL A 244 -10.63 -4.45 -19.18
N THR A 245 -10.57 -4.35 -17.85
CA THR A 245 -11.70 -4.71 -16.97
C THR A 245 -12.93 -3.83 -17.28
N ASN A 246 -12.72 -2.52 -17.44
CA ASN A 246 -13.80 -1.59 -17.75
C ASN A 246 -14.40 -1.85 -19.14
N LEU A 247 -13.58 -2.28 -20.10
CA LEU A 247 -14.06 -2.67 -21.42
C LEU A 247 -15.01 -3.89 -21.35
N TYR A 248 -14.64 -4.91 -20.56
CA TYR A 248 -15.50 -6.10 -20.37
C TYR A 248 -16.78 -5.77 -19.63
N LEU A 249 -16.71 -4.93 -18.58
CA LEU A 249 -17.90 -4.44 -17.87
C LEU A 249 -18.85 -3.67 -18.81
N GLU A 250 -18.30 -2.88 -19.73
CA GLU A 250 -19.08 -2.15 -20.73
C GLU A 250 -19.73 -3.10 -21.73
N ARG A 251 -18.97 -4.05 -22.27
CA ARG A 251 -19.48 -5.10 -23.18
C ARG A 251 -20.61 -5.91 -22.55
N ALA A 252 -20.51 -6.19 -21.25
CA ALA A 252 -21.53 -6.88 -20.45
C ALA A 252 -22.71 -5.96 -20.05
N GLY A 253 -22.74 -4.69 -20.46
CA GLY A 253 -23.79 -3.73 -20.13
C GLY A 253 -23.83 -3.33 -18.65
N ARG A 254 -22.72 -3.47 -17.93
CA ARG A 254 -22.61 -3.09 -16.51
C ARG A 254 -22.23 -1.62 -16.37
N ALA A 255 -22.82 -0.97 -15.37
CA ALA A 255 -22.55 0.45 -15.05
C ALA A 255 -21.29 0.65 -14.19
N GLU A 256 -20.86 -0.40 -13.50
CA GLU A 256 -19.70 -0.41 -12.62
C GLU A 256 -18.42 -0.12 -13.42
N ARG A 257 -17.52 0.65 -12.81
CA ARG A 257 -16.18 0.93 -13.35
C ARG A 257 -15.15 0.89 -12.22
N ILE A 258 -13.96 0.42 -12.55
CA ILE A 258 -12.81 0.41 -11.64
C ILE A 258 -11.78 1.45 -12.06
N ASP A 259 -10.96 1.93 -11.13
CA ASP A 259 -9.91 2.91 -11.38
C ASP A 259 -8.65 2.52 -10.61
N HIS A 260 -7.52 2.46 -11.30
CA HIS A 260 -6.23 2.09 -10.74
C HIS A 260 -5.60 3.17 -9.85
N ARG A 261 -6.07 4.41 -9.96
CA ARG A 261 -5.54 5.56 -9.22
C ARG A 261 -6.05 5.55 -7.78
N SER A 262 -5.26 6.09 -6.87
CA SER A 262 -5.69 6.30 -5.49
C SER A 262 -6.84 7.31 -5.42
N ASN A 263 -7.66 7.24 -4.36
CA ASN A 263 -8.72 8.22 -4.12
C ASN A 263 -8.19 9.65 -4.15
N ALA A 264 -7.00 9.91 -3.62
CA ALA A 264 -6.36 11.22 -3.66
C ALA A 264 -6.07 11.69 -5.10
N ALA A 265 -5.54 10.81 -5.96
CA ALA A 265 -5.28 11.13 -7.37
C ALA A 265 -6.56 11.33 -8.20
N ARG A 266 -7.68 10.77 -7.73
CA ARG A 266 -9.02 10.95 -8.32
C ARG A 266 -9.76 12.18 -7.79
N GLY A 267 -9.19 12.90 -6.82
CA GLY A 267 -9.85 14.01 -6.13
C GLY A 267 -11.03 13.56 -5.25
N ILE A 268 -11.04 12.29 -4.84
CA ILE A 268 -12.07 11.73 -3.96
C ILE A 268 -11.56 11.83 -2.52
N ASP A 269 -12.28 12.55 -1.68
CA ASP A 269 -11.91 12.78 -0.28
C ASP A 269 -12.25 11.59 0.65
N GLU A 270 -12.52 10.42 0.08
CA GLU A 270 -12.78 9.21 0.86
C GLU A 270 -11.50 8.57 1.37
N ILE A 271 -11.55 8.12 2.62
CA ILE A 271 -10.44 7.44 3.27
C ILE A 271 -10.40 5.99 2.77
N PRO A 272 -9.23 5.49 2.30
CA PRO A 272 -9.11 4.09 1.93
C PRO A 272 -9.15 3.18 3.16
N THR A 273 -9.81 2.02 3.03
CA THR A 273 -9.78 0.97 4.04
C THR A 273 -8.40 0.30 4.11
N VAL A 274 -8.07 -0.32 5.24
CA VAL A 274 -6.85 -1.11 5.41
C VAL A 274 -7.08 -2.58 5.06
N HIS A 275 -6.04 -3.27 4.60
CA HIS A 275 -6.14 -4.70 4.30
C HIS A 275 -6.33 -5.52 5.58
N GLU A 276 -7.40 -6.31 5.65
CA GLU A 276 -7.72 -7.11 6.85
C GLU A 276 -6.88 -8.39 6.94
N GLY A 277 -6.61 -9.03 5.82
CA GLY A 277 -5.89 -10.30 5.76
C GLY A 277 -6.76 -11.51 6.11
N VAL A 278 -6.31 -12.70 5.68
CA VAL A 278 -7.07 -13.96 5.83
C VAL A 278 -7.25 -14.36 7.30
N THR A 279 -6.19 -14.17 8.11
CA THR A 279 -6.21 -14.53 9.54
C THR A 279 -7.22 -13.70 10.32
N VAL A 280 -7.24 -12.37 10.07
CA VAL A 280 -8.15 -11.44 10.74
C VAL A 280 -9.60 -11.72 10.33
N GLN A 281 -9.87 -11.98 9.06
CA GLN A 281 -11.20 -12.36 8.59
C GLN A 281 -11.66 -13.72 9.18
N ALA A 282 -10.73 -14.67 9.34
CA ALA A 282 -11.05 -15.94 9.99
C ALA A 282 -11.40 -15.77 11.49
N LEU A 283 -10.78 -14.83 12.19
CA LEU A 283 -11.13 -14.46 13.57
C LEU A 283 -12.51 -13.81 13.65
N GLU A 284 -12.81 -12.87 12.75
CA GLU A 284 -14.12 -12.21 12.66
C GLU A 284 -15.26 -13.24 12.40
N ARG A 285 -15.03 -14.21 11.51
CA ARG A 285 -15.99 -15.30 11.26
C ARG A 285 -16.25 -16.16 12.50
N LYS A 286 -15.31 -16.21 13.44
CA LYS A 286 -15.45 -16.89 14.74
C LYS A 286 -16.06 -16.00 15.83
N GLY A 287 -16.48 -14.77 15.48
CA GLY A 287 -17.04 -13.79 16.41
C GLY A 287 -16.01 -13.02 17.25
N ILE A 288 -14.72 -13.13 16.92
CA ILE A 288 -13.65 -12.38 17.59
C ILE A 288 -13.48 -11.07 16.82
N ILE A 289 -13.79 -9.95 17.48
CA ILE A 289 -13.70 -8.61 16.87
C ILE A 289 -12.22 -8.22 16.74
N SER A 290 -11.79 -7.91 15.51
CA SER A 290 -10.44 -7.42 15.24
C SER A 290 -10.44 -5.90 15.13
N ASP A 291 -9.40 -5.25 15.69
CA ASP A 291 -9.21 -3.81 15.59
C ASP A 291 -9.16 -3.32 14.13
N ARG A 292 -8.58 -4.10 13.22
CA ARG A 292 -8.50 -3.76 11.79
C ARG A 292 -9.88 -3.75 11.12
N CYS A 293 -10.71 -4.73 11.41
CA CYS A 293 -12.07 -4.78 10.88
C CYS A 293 -12.92 -3.65 11.47
N GLU A 294 -12.72 -3.34 12.74
CA GLU A 294 -13.42 -2.24 13.40
C GLU A 294 -13.04 -0.88 12.80
N ILE A 295 -11.76 -0.64 12.56
CA ILE A 295 -11.27 0.55 11.86
C ILE A 295 -11.88 0.66 10.46
N ASN A 296 -11.96 -0.44 9.70
CA ASN A 296 -12.57 -0.44 8.38
C ASN A 296 -14.07 -0.15 8.41
N ARG A 297 -14.79 -0.68 9.40
CA ARG A 297 -16.21 -0.37 9.61
C ARG A 297 -16.40 1.12 9.87
N GLN A 298 -15.51 1.70 10.70
CA GLN A 298 -15.50 3.12 11.01
C GLN A 298 -15.25 3.97 9.75
N ILE A 299 -14.19 3.68 9.00
CA ILE A 299 -13.85 4.39 7.75
C ILE A 299 -15.03 4.36 6.75
N LYS A 300 -15.69 3.21 6.60
CA LYS A 300 -16.84 3.09 5.68
C LYS A 300 -18.02 3.97 6.13
N ALA A 301 -18.31 4.00 7.43
CA ALA A 301 -19.38 4.84 7.98
C ALA A 301 -19.08 6.33 7.79
N ASP A 302 -17.85 6.76 8.08
CA ASP A 302 -17.41 8.15 7.93
C ASP A 302 -17.48 8.61 6.47
N ASN A 303 -17.02 7.78 5.52
CA ASN A 303 -17.11 8.09 4.10
C ASN A 303 -18.57 8.21 3.61
N ALA A 304 -19.48 7.37 4.10
CA ALA A 304 -20.90 7.44 3.73
C ALA A 304 -21.53 8.75 4.20
N LEU A 305 -21.28 9.12 5.46
CA LEU A 305 -21.83 10.37 6.02
C LEU A 305 -21.26 11.61 5.33
N LEU A 306 -19.98 11.60 4.97
CA LEU A 306 -19.35 12.69 4.22
C LEU A 306 -20.07 12.96 2.88
N ARG A 307 -20.45 11.90 2.16
CA ARG A 307 -21.18 12.03 0.89
C ARG A 307 -22.56 12.71 1.07
N GLU A 308 -23.28 12.30 2.09
CA GLU A 308 -24.63 12.84 2.37
C GLU A 308 -24.59 14.32 2.79
N LEU A 309 -23.65 14.68 3.66
CA LEU A 309 -23.49 16.05 4.15
C LEU A 309 -23.09 17.02 3.04
N LYS A 310 -22.15 16.66 2.16
CA LYS A 310 -21.79 17.49 1.01
C LYS A 310 -22.96 17.76 0.09
N ALA A 311 -23.85 16.79 -0.11
CA ALA A 311 -25.06 16.97 -0.93
C ALA A 311 -26.07 17.91 -0.27
N ALA A 312 -26.20 17.84 1.07
CA ALA A 312 -27.12 18.70 1.82
C ALA A 312 -26.68 20.16 1.83
N VAL A 313 -25.40 20.44 2.10
CA VAL A 313 -24.85 21.82 2.14
C VAL A 313 -24.97 22.51 0.78
N LYS A 314 -24.75 21.79 -0.33
CA LYS A 314 -24.89 22.36 -1.68
C LYS A 314 -26.30 22.82 -2.01
N LYS A 315 -27.34 22.21 -1.42
CA LYS A 315 -28.73 22.60 -1.62
C LYS A 315 -29.14 23.85 -0.82
N LEU A 316 -28.55 24.09 0.36
CA LEU A 316 -28.87 25.19 1.25
C LEU A 316 -28.39 26.57 0.75
N GLY A 317 -27.30 26.62 -0.02
CA GLY A 317 -26.74 27.88 -0.56
C GLY A 317 -27.57 28.56 -1.67
N GLN A 318 -28.71 28.00 -2.07
CA GLN A 318 -29.46 28.47 -3.25
C GLN A 318 -30.85 29.10 -2.99
N ALA A 319 -31.30 29.19 -1.73
CA ALA A 319 -32.67 29.62 -1.47
C ALA A 319 -32.80 30.59 -0.27
N VAL A 320 -32.73 31.89 -0.50
CA VAL A 320 -33.18 32.89 0.48
C VAL A 320 -34.15 33.86 -0.19
N LYS A 321 -35.43 33.75 0.16
CA LYS A 321 -36.43 34.81 0.02
C LYS A 321 -36.91 35.17 1.43
N ASN A 322 -36.86 36.45 1.76
CA ASN A 322 -37.07 37.02 3.10
C ASN A 322 -38.51 36.91 3.62
N THR A 323 -38.97 35.73 4.02
CA THR A 323 -40.24 35.53 4.74
C THR A 323 -39.98 34.67 5.99
N ILE A 324 -40.76 34.91 7.07
CA ILE A 324 -40.63 34.19 8.35
C ILE A 324 -40.58 32.69 8.18
N PRO A 325 -41.43 31.99 7.40
CA PRO A 325 -41.34 30.53 7.23
C PRO A 325 -40.06 30.09 6.58
N VAL A 326 -39.53 30.85 5.62
CA VAL A 326 -38.27 30.51 4.89
C VAL A 326 -37.04 30.70 5.79
N ILE A 327 -37.02 31.78 6.57
CA ILE A 327 -35.93 32.04 7.53
C ILE A 327 -35.97 30.99 8.65
N ALA A 328 -37.16 30.69 9.20
CA ALA A 328 -37.32 29.66 10.22
C ALA A 328 -36.87 28.28 9.73
N GLU A 329 -37.24 27.89 8.50
CA GLU A 329 -36.80 26.63 7.88
C GLU A 329 -35.28 26.60 7.67
N ALA A 330 -34.69 27.68 7.17
CA ALA A 330 -33.24 27.77 6.96
C ALA A 330 -32.46 27.67 8.28
N MET A 331 -32.94 28.37 9.34
CA MET A 331 -32.32 28.31 10.67
C MET A 331 -32.36 26.89 11.27
N GLU A 332 -33.52 26.22 11.23
CA GLU A 332 -33.66 24.88 11.79
C GLU A 332 -32.92 23.82 10.95
N LYS A 333 -32.81 23.98 9.62
CA LYS A 333 -31.95 23.15 8.77
C LYS A 333 -30.46 23.34 9.07
N LEU A 334 -30.01 24.58 9.25
CA LEU A 334 -28.60 24.84 9.64
C LEU A 334 -28.32 24.24 11.01
N LEU A 335 -29.23 24.35 11.98
CA LEU A 335 -29.11 23.75 13.29
C LEU A 335 -28.98 22.22 13.18
N ALA A 336 -29.84 21.57 12.40
CA ALA A 336 -29.78 20.15 12.16
C ALA A 336 -28.44 19.73 11.53
N ASN A 337 -27.96 20.47 10.53
CA ASN A 337 -26.67 20.22 9.90
C ASN A 337 -25.50 20.42 10.86
N MET A 338 -25.51 21.46 11.68
CA MET A 338 -24.47 21.67 12.70
C MET A 338 -24.39 20.50 13.70
N ILE A 339 -25.56 19.97 14.11
CA ILE A 339 -25.62 18.79 14.99
C ILE A 339 -24.95 17.57 14.29
N VAL A 340 -25.25 17.35 13.01
CA VAL A 340 -24.64 16.25 12.24
C VAL A 340 -23.14 16.47 12.06
N PHE A 341 -22.68 17.68 11.72
CA PHE A 341 -21.25 18.00 11.63
C PHE A 341 -20.53 17.78 12.95
N HIS A 342 -21.13 18.21 14.06
CA HIS A 342 -20.53 18.03 15.37
C HIS A 342 -20.46 16.55 15.78
N TYR A 343 -21.51 15.77 15.49
CA TYR A 343 -21.49 14.32 15.68
C TYR A 343 -20.36 13.68 14.85
N GLN A 344 -20.21 14.09 13.59
CA GLN A 344 -19.15 13.62 12.70
C GLN A 344 -17.75 13.95 13.25
N LEU A 345 -17.52 15.17 13.72
CA LEU A 345 -16.25 15.58 14.31
C LEU A 345 -15.89 14.72 15.53
N ARG A 346 -16.85 14.45 16.42
CA ARG A 346 -16.64 13.54 17.56
C ARG A 346 -16.29 12.13 17.10
N HIS A 347 -16.98 11.65 16.09
CA HIS A 347 -16.75 10.32 15.54
C HIS A 347 -15.37 10.20 14.87
N ILE A 348 -14.94 11.21 14.12
CA ILE A 348 -13.58 11.34 13.57
C ILE A 348 -12.55 11.34 14.71
N GLY A 349 -12.82 12.10 15.77
CA GLY A 349 -11.96 12.15 16.97
C GLY A 349 -11.73 10.76 17.58
N LEU A 350 -12.81 10.01 17.79
CA LEU A 350 -12.73 8.62 18.31
C LEU A 350 -11.99 7.68 17.34
N GLY A 351 -12.28 7.80 16.04
CA GLY A 351 -11.56 7.02 15.01
C GLY A 351 -10.06 7.29 15.01
N LYS A 352 -9.66 8.56 15.09
CA LYS A 352 -8.25 8.95 15.21
C LYS A 352 -7.62 8.40 16.48
N GLN A 353 -8.32 8.44 17.59
CA GLN A 353 -7.85 7.92 18.86
C GLN A 353 -7.58 6.41 18.77
N ARG A 354 -8.54 5.62 18.27
CA ARG A 354 -8.39 4.17 18.09
C ARG A 354 -7.21 3.82 17.16
N MET A 355 -7.07 4.54 16.05
CA MET A 355 -5.93 4.33 15.13
C MET A 355 -4.59 4.61 15.82
N LYS A 356 -4.51 5.71 16.61
CA LYS A 356 -3.30 6.04 17.37
C LYS A 356 -2.99 4.98 18.44
N GLU A 357 -3.99 4.49 19.14
CA GLU A 357 -3.85 3.43 20.15
C GLU A 357 -3.34 2.14 19.50
N TYR A 358 -3.90 1.75 18.34
CA TYR A 358 -3.43 0.59 17.59
C TYR A 358 -1.97 0.75 17.14
N ILE A 359 -1.62 1.88 16.51
CA ILE A 359 -0.24 2.16 16.10
C ILE A 359 0.71 2.11 17.30
N HIS A 360 0.32 2.74 18.40
CA HIS A 360 1.12 2.77 19.63
C HIS A 360 1.30 1.37 20.25
N ALA A 361 0.32 0.51 20.15
CA ALA A 361 0.39 -0.87 20.64
C ALA A 361 1.27 -1.77 19.75
N VAL A 362 1.24 -1.56 18.41
CA VAL A 362 1.90 -2.43 17.44
C VAL A 362 3.34 -1.98 17.13
N GLN A 363 3.58 -0.68 17.05
CA GLN A 363 4.89 -0.14 16.62
C GLN A 363 6.07 -0.58 17.52
N PRO A 364 6.00 -0.58 18.86
CA PRO A 364 7.08 -1.08 19.71
C PRO A 364 7.37 -2.56 19.48
N LYS A 365 6.33 -3.36 19.23
CA LYS A 365 6.47 -4.79 18.94
C LYS A 365 7.21 -5.03 17.61
N LEU A 366 6.92 -4.22 16.59
CA LEU A 366 7.62 -4.28 15.30
C LEU A 366 9.09 -3.86 15.42
N VAL A 367 9.38 -2.86 16.25
CA VAL A 367 10.77 -2.46 16.54
C VAL A 367 11.49 -3.62 17.20
N ARG A 368 10.92 -4.17 18.29
CA ARG A 368 11.52 -5.30 19.01
C ARG A 368 11.70 -6.53 18.14
N TYR A 369 10.72 -6.85 17.29
CA TYR A 369 10.85 -7.93 16.32
C TYR A 369 12.05 -7.71 15.37
N THR A 370 12.23 -6.47 14.89
CA THR A 370 13.35 -6.15 13.98
C THR A 370 14.70 -6.30 14.68
N GLU A 371 14.80 -5.90 15.93
CA GLU A 371 15.98 -6.08 16.79
C GLU A 371 16.27 -7.57 16.98
N LEU A 372 15.26 -8.36 17.38
CA LEU A 372 15.40 -9.81 17.58
C LEU A 372 15.90 -10.53 16.32
N VAL A 373 15.37 -10.18 15.15
CA VAL A 373 15.83 -10.75 13.89
C VAL A 373 17.32 -10.44 13.64
N GLN A 374 17.76 -9.22 13.98
CA GLN A 374 19.18 -8.85 13.87
C GLN A 374 20.05 -9.58 14.89
N GLU A 375 19.59 -9.68 16.15
CA GLU A 375 20.28 -10.41 17.22
C GLU A 375 20.43 -11.90 16.88
N ILE A 376 19.34 -12.56 16.45
CA ILE A 376 19.33 -13.96 16.01
C ILE A 376 20.31 -14.16 14.85
N ARG A 377 20.32 -13.24 13.89
CA ARG A 377 21.24 -13.31 12.73
C ARG A 377 22.70 -13.15 13.15
N GLY A 378 22.98 -12.22 14.08
CA GLY A 378 24.32 -11.98 14.61
C GLY A 378 24.84 -13.20 15.37
N LYS A 379 24.07 -13.69 16.34
CA LYS A 379 24.44 -14.87 17.17
C LYS A 379 24.53 -16.16 16.34
N SER A 380 23.66 -16.33 15.33
CA SER A 380 23.76 -17.47 14.41
C SER A 380 25.05 -17.45 13.58
N LYS A 381 25.48 -16.25 13.15
CA LYS A 381 26.75 -16.08 12.42
C LYS A 381 27.95 -16.39 13.34
N GLU A 382 27.94 -15.89 14.58
CA GLU A 382 28.95 -16.16 15.59
C GLU A 382 29.04 -17.66 15.88
N ARG A 383 27.90 -18.31 16.17
CA ARG A 383 27.86 -19.77 16.39
C ARG A 383 28.41 -20.54 15.20
N LYS A 384 28.08 -20.15 13.96
CA LYS A 384 28.58 -20.77 12.75
C LYS A 384 30.11 -20.64 12.62
N SER A 385 30.66 -19.47 12.99
CA SER A 385 32.09 -19.23 13.02
C SER A 385 32.81 -20.11 14.05
N LEU A 386 32.28 -20.21 15.28
CA LEU A 386 32.83 -21.06 16.33
C LEU A 386 32.74 -22.56 15.99
N LEU A 387 31.67 -22.99 15.32
CA LEU A 387 31.56 -24.36 14.82
C LEU A 387 32.63 -24.67 13.77
N ALA A 388 32.95 -23.73 12.88
CA ALA A 388 34.02 -23.88 11.91
C ALA A 388 35.39 -23.95 12.61
N GLU A 389 35.66 -23.04 13.56
CA GLU A 389 36.88 -23.02 14.35
C GLU A 389 37.05 -24.32 15.15
N LYS A 390 35.99 -24.82 15.76
CA LYS A 390 35.99 -26.09 16.50
C LYS A 390 36.35 -27.26 15.59
N LYS A 391 35.85 -27.26 14.33
CA LYS A 391 36.16 -28.30 13.34
C LYS A 391 37.60 -28.26 12.89
N GLU A 392 38.23 -27.09 12.81
CA GLU A 392 39.62 -26.90 12.43
C GLU A 392 40.59 -27.09 13.61
N THR A 393 40.10 -27.03 14.86
CA THR A 393 40.92 -27.19 16.08
C THR A 393 41.28 -28.67 16.28
N PRO A 394 42.58 -29.02 16.37
CA PRO A 394 42.98 -30.39 16.57
C PRO A 394 42.41 -31.01 17.84
N PHE A 395 42.06 -32.30 17.78
CA PHE A 395 41.38 -33.03 18.86
C PHE A 395 42.21 -33.11 20.17
N TYR A 396 43.50 -33.01 20.10
CA TYR A 396 44.41 -33.05 21.25
C TYR A 396 44.46 -31.72 22.04
N LEU A 397 43.94 -30.63 21.50
CA LEU A 397 43.80 -29.35 22.20
C LEU A 397 42.51 -29.32 23.04
N ILE A 398 42.43 -30.25 24.01
CA ILE A 398 41.27 -30.51 24.86
C ILE A 398 40.70 -29.23 25.55
N PRO A 399 41.54 -28.35 26.16
CA PRO A 399 41.03 -27.15 26.80
C PRO A 399 40.28 -26.21 25.81
N LYS A 400 40.88 -25.99 24.63
CA LYS A 400 40.27 -25.13 23.59
C LYS A 400 39.00 -25.76 23.01
N GLN A 401 38.99 -27.06 22.81
CA GLN A 401 37.83 -27.81 22.35
C GLN A 401 36.64 -27.72 23.36
N ARG A 402 36.94 -27.76 24.67
CA ARG A 402 35.95 -27.63 25.73
C ARG A 402 35.40 -26.20 25.78
N GLU A 403 36.26 -25.19 25.69
CA GLU A 403 35.85 -23.78 25.68
C GLU A 403 34.93 -23.46 24.49
N LEU A 404 35.34 -23.87 23.27
CA LEU A 404 34.50 -23.70 22.07
C LEU A 404 33.16 -24.43 22.21
N SER A 405 33.17 -25.66 22.77
CA SER A 405 31.91 -26.39 23.00
C SER A 405 30.99 -25.71 23.97
N ARG A 406 31.53 -25.14 25.07
CA ARG A 406 30.74 -24.37 26.05
C ARG A 406 30.12 -23.13 25.41
N ARG A 407 30.92 -22.33 24.69
CA ARG A 407 30.43 -21.13 24.02
C ARG A 407 29.37 -21.42 22.94
N ILE A 408 29.54 -22.52 22.19
CA ILE A 408 28.54 -22.97 21.21
C ILE A 408 27.24 -23.40 21.91
N ALA A 409 27.30 -24.04 23.07
CA ALA A 409 26.15 -24.44 23.84
C ALA A 409 25.40 -23.20 24.38
N GLU A 410 26.12 -22.26 25.00
CA GLU A 410 25.56 -20.98 25.48
C GLU A 410 24.85 -20.23 24.34
N LEU A 411 25.52 -20.05 23.18
CA LEU A 411 24.90 -19.39 22.02
C LEU A 411 23.70 -20.15 21.45
N THR A 412 23.65 -21.47 21.64
CA THR A 412 22.51 -22.26 21.18
C THR A 412 21.29 -22.02 22.06
N GLU A 413 21.49 -21.99 23.39
CA GLU A 413 20.44 -21.67 24.36
C GLU A 413 19.94 -20.24 24.17
N GLU A 414 20.83 -19.24 24.07
CA GLU A 414 20.49 -17.86 23.78
C GLU A 414 19.68 -17.72 22.46
N LEU A 415 20.02 -18.50 21.43
CA LEU A 415 19.30 -18.51 20.17
C LEU A 415 17.90 -19.12 20.28
N GLU A 416 17.71 -20.12 21.11
CA GLU A 416 16.39 -20.73 21.37
C GLU A 416 15.48 -19.75 22.14
N GLU A 417 16.02 -19.07 23.15
CA GLU A 417 15.29 -18.02 23.87
C GLU A 417 14.84 -16.89 22.94
N LEU A 418 15.76 -16.33 22.13
CA LEU A 418 15.43 -15.26 21.19
C LEU A 418 14.43 -15.68 20.12
N LYS A 419 14.48 -16.93 19.66
CA LYS A 419 13.47 -17.48 18.72
C LYS A 419 12.10 -17.59 19.39
N SER A 420 12.06 -18.08 20.64
CA SER A 420 10.83 -18.17 21.40
C SER A 420 10.20 -16.79 21.62
N GLU A 421 11.03 -15.79 21.98
CA GLU A 421 10.56 -14.40 22.10
C GLU A 421 10.03 -13.87 20.75
N LYS A 422 10.73 -14.16 19.65
CA LYS A 422 10.29 -13.79 18.30
C LYS A 422 8.93 -14.41 17.96
N ASP A 423 8.74 -15.69 18.26
CA ASP A 423 7.49 -16.39 17.98
C ASP A 423 6.33 -15.87 18.84
N MET A 424 6.57 -15.52 20.10
CA MET A 424 5.59 -14.83 20.95
C MET A 424 5.20 -13.46 20.39
N LEU A 425 6.17 -12.70 19.84
CA LEU A 425 5.88 -11.43 19.21
C LEU A 425 5.08 -11.60 17.92
N LEU A 426 5.39 -12.59 17.08
CA LEU A 426 4.60 -12.93 15.90
C LEU A 426 3.15 -13.21 16.28
N HIS A 427 2.93 -14.05 17.28
CA HIS A 427 1.59 -14.35 17.78
C HIS A 427 0.88 -13.08 18.29
N SER A 428 1.60 -12.22 19.05
CA SER A 428 1.04 -10.97 19.57
C SER A 428 0.74 -9.91 18.51
N LEU A 429 1.32 -10.06 17.30
CA LEU A 429 1.07 -9.25 16.11
C LEU A 429 0.03 -9.90 15.16
N GLU A 430 -0.60 -10.99 15.57
CA GLU A 430 -1.54 -11.77 14.77
C GLU A 430 -0.92 -12.27 13.44
N CYS A 431 0.40 -12.50 13.44
CA CYS A 431 1.17 -12.98 12.29
C CYS A 431 1.37 -14.50 12.38
N SER A 432 1.19 -15.18 11.26
CA SER A 432 1.44 -16.63 11.15
C SER A 432 2.92 -16.94 10.89
N ASP A 433 3.65 -16.01 10.26
CA ASP A 433 5.04 -16.18 9.83
C ASP A 433 5.78 -14.85 9.71
N ASP A 434 7.09 -14.94 9.48
CA ASP A 434 7.95 -13.76 9.28
C ASP A 434 7.56 -12.93 8.05
N ALA A 435 6.95 -13.53 7.03
CA ALA A 435 6.53 -12.83 5.81
C ALA A 435 5.33 -11.90 6.08
N SER A 436 4.48 -12.27 7.03
CA SER A 436 3.30 -11.48 7.43
C SER A 436 3.67 -10.14 8.08
N ILE A 437 4.89 -10.01 8.62
CA ILE A 437 5.39 -8.75 9.21
C ILE A 437 5.44 -7.61 8.19
N ALA A 438 5.74 -7.90 6.92
CA ALA A 438 5.72 -6.89 5.87
C ALA A 438 4.30 -6.29 5.69
N THR A 439 3.27 -7.11 5.84
CA THR A 439 1.87 -6.68 5.80
C THR A 439 1.55 -5.76 6.97
N VAL A 440 1.96 -6.14 8.19
CA VAL A 440 1.73 -5.30 9.39
C VAL A 440 2.43 -3.94 9.25
N LYS A 441 3.67 -3.91 8.74
CA LYS A 441 4.38 -2.63 8.47
C LYS A 441 3.65 -1.77 7.44
N LYS A 442 3.12 -2.38 6.38
CA LYS A 442 2.31 -1.70 5.38
C LYS A 442 1.02 -1.14 5.98
N ASP A 443 0.36 -1.93 6.82
CA ASP A 443 -0.87 -1.51 7.51
C ASP A 443 -0.63 -0.30 8.43
N ILE A 444 0.45 -0.29 9.19
CA ILE A 444 0.85 0.89 10.00
C ILE A 444 1.04 2.12 9.10
N SER A 445 1.77 1.99 8.00
CA SER A 445 1.97 3.10 7.07
C SER A 445 0.66 3.61 6.46
N MET A 446 -0.27 2.70 6.14
CA MET A 446 -1.61 3.05 5.64
C MET A 446 -2.45 3.75 6.72
N LEU A 447 -2.38 3.30 7.98
CA LEU A 447 -3.06 3.94 9.11
C LEU A 447 -2.50 5.34 9.38
N GLU A 448 -1.19 5.53 9.31
CA GLU A 448 -0.56 6.84 9.43
C GLU A 448 -1.01 7.80 8.30
N ALA A 449 -1.11 7.29 7.08
CA ALA A 449 -1.65 8.06 5.96
C ALA A 449 -3.15 8.39 6.15
N ALA A 450 -3.93 7.44 6.68
CA ALA A 450 -5.33 7.65 7.01
C ALA A 450 -5.51 8.70 8.14
N LEU A 451 -4.65 8.68 9.16
CA LEU A 451 -4.65 9.71 10.22
C LEU A 451 -4.41 11.12 9.68
N LYS A 452 -3.49 11.27 8.71
CA LYS A 452 -3.27 12.57 8.06
C LYS A 452 -4.52 13.04 7.29
N LYS A 453 -5.19 12.12 6.58
CA LYS A 453 -6.44 12.44 5.89
C LYS A 453 -7.57 12.78 6.85
N LEU A 454 -7.72 12.02 7.95
CA LEU A 454 -8.71 12.33 8.98
C LEU A 454 -8.47 13.71 9.60
N ALA A 455 -7.22 14.11 9.79
CA ALA A 455 -6.90 15.45 10.27
C ALA A 455 -7.34 16.54 9.28
N GLN A 456 -7.14 16.33 7.97
CA GLN A 456 -7.63 17.24 6.92
C GLN A 456 -9.16 17.30 6.88
N HIS A 457 -9.84 16.15 7.06
CA HIS A 457 -11.31 16.11 7.13
C HIS A 457 -11.84 16.81 8.37
N GLU A 458 -11.19 16.62 9.52
CA GLU A 458 -11.54 17.31 10.77
C GLU A 458 -11.45 18.84 10.59
N GLU A 459 -10.36 19.34 9.98
CA GLU A 459 -10.18 20.75 9.66
C GLU A 459 -11.32 21.26 8.76
N LYS A 460 -11.59 20.53 7.68
CA LYS A 460 -12.65 20.88 6.74
C LYS A 460 -14.05 20.90 7.37
N TYR A 461 -14.40 19.90 8.20
CA TYR A 461 -15.68 19.88 8.90
C TYR A 461 -15.76 20.96 9.96
N THR A 462 -14.64 21.29 10.58
CA THR A 462 -14.56 22.43 11.51
C THR A 462 -14.84 23.75 10.77
N ASP A 463 -14.29 23.91 9.57
CA ASP A 463 -14.56 25.09 8.73
C ASP A 463 -16.03 25.15 8.30
N GLU A 464 -16.61 24.02 7.84
CA GLU A 464 -18.02 23.95 7.46
C GLU A 464 -18.97 24.21 8.65
N LEU A 465 -18.63 23.72 9.85
CA LEU A 465 -19.36 24.03 11.08
C LEU A 465 -19.28 25.51 11.42
N ASN A 466 -18.10 26.11 11.32
CA ASN A 466 -17.88 27.52 11.55
C ASN A 466 -18.65 28.40 10.54
N ASP A 467 -18.67 27.98 9.27
CA ASP A 467 -19.43 28.68 8.24
C ASP A 467 -20.94 28.55 8.47
N ALA A 468 -21.44 27.39 8.90
CA ALA A 468 -22.84 27.21 9.28
C ALA A 468 -23.23 28.06 10.51
N LEU A 469 -22.34 28.18 11.51
CA LEU A 469 -22.51 29.09 12.65
C LEU A 469 -22.64 30.55 12.21
N ARG A 470 -21.77 31.00 11.29
CA ARG A 470 -21.83 32.37 10.73
C ARG A 470 -23.14 32.60 9.97
N GLN A 471 -23.52 31.68 9.09
CA GLN A 471 -24.76 31.76 8.33
C GLN A 471 -25.99 31.81 9.26
N TYR A 472 -25.99 30.97 10.31
CA TYR A 472 -27.07 30.99 11.30
C TYR A 472 -27.16 32.34 12.05
N ALA A 473 -26.01 32.91 12.41
CA ALA A 473 -25.97 34.20 13.07
C ALA A 473 -26.39 35.34 12.13
N ASP A 474 -26.04 35.28 10.83
CA ASP A 474 -26.51 36.24 9.83
C ASP A 474 -28.01 36.12 9.58
N LEU A 475 -28.58 34.90 9.55
CA LEU A 475 -30.03 34.71 9.48
C LEU A 475 -30.73 35.23 10.73
N LYS A 476 -30.14 35.07 11.91
CA LYS A 476 -30.67 35.62 13.17
C LYS A 476 -30.70 37.16 13.16
N GLU A 477 -29.69 37.79 12.55
CA GLU A 477 -29.63 39.24 12.38
C GLU A 477 -30.71 39.72 11.39
N GLN A 478 -30.88 39.03 10.25
CA GLN A 478 -31.96 39.32 9.30
C GLN A 478 -33.34 39.10 9.94
N ALA A 479 -33.48 38.09 10.78
CA ALA A 479 -34.69 37.76 11.47
C ALA A 479 -35.09 38.81 12.54
N ALA A 480 -34.19 39.70 12.95
CA ALA A 480 -34.45 40.76 13.89
C ALA A 480 -35.45 41.83 13.36
N GLU A 481 -35.73 41.84 12.05
CA GLU A 481 -36.73 42.70 11.41
C GLU A 481 -38.17 42.16 11.54
N PHE A 482 -38.33 40.90 11.96
CA PHE A 482 -39.61 40.22 12.09
C PHE A 482 -40.07 40.12 13.55
N ASP A 483 -41.37 39.80 13.74
CA ASP A 483 -41.89 39.54 15.08
C ASP A 483 -41.20 38.32 15.72
N PRO A 484 -40.61 38.48 16.92
CA PRO A 484 -39.82 37.39 17.56
C PRO A 484 -40.70 36.20 17.99
N GLU A 485 -41.95 36.41 18.38
CA GLU A 485 -42.86 35.34 18.81
C GLU A 485 -43.31 34.52 17.61
N GLU A 486 -43.70 35.17 16.51
CA GLU A 486 -44.09 34.50 15.27
C GLU A 486 -42.96 33.69 14.66
N LEU A 487 -41.73 34.21 14.67
CA LEU A 487 -40.55 33.48 14.23
C LEU A 487 -40.25 32.26 15.13
N GLN A 488 -40.38 32.45 16.45
CA GLN A 488 -40.11 31.35 17.40
C GLN A 488 -41.15 30.23 17.25
N ASP A 489 -42.43 30.58 17.05
CA ASP A 489 -43.49 29.60 16.82
C ASP A 489 -43.25 28.81 15.52
N ALA A 490 -42.88 29.49 14.43
CA ALA A 490 -42.53 28.86 13.17
C ALA A 490 -41.34 27.87 13.32
N ARG A 491 -40.31 28.25 14.07
CA ARG A 491 -39.15 27.41 14.37
C ARG A 491 -39.52 26.22 15.24
N CYS A 492 -40.31 26.42 16.31
CA CYS A 492 -40.79 25.36 17.20
C CYS A 492 -41.61 24.30 16.45
N ALA A 493 -42.41 24.70 15.46
CA ALA A 493 -43.15 23.77 14.62
C ALA A 493 -42.24 22.88 13.73
N LEU A 494 -41.12 23.42 13.24
CA LEU A 494 -40.22 22.74 12.32
C LEU A 494 -39.13 21.89 13.03
N ARG A 495 -38.70 22.32 14.22
CA ARG A 495 -37.57 21.71 14.97
C ARG A 495 -37.67 20.20 15.16
N PRO A 496 -38.83 19.61 15.58
CA PRO A 496 -38.90 18.16 15.78
C PRO A 496 -38.71 17.35 14.50
N ALA A 497 -39.11 17.90 13.34
CA ALA A 497 -38.90 17.26 12.05
C ALA A 497 -37.43 17.34 11.60
N MET A 498 -36.80 18.49 11.80
CA MET A 498 -35.38 18.70 11.46
C MET A 498 -34.44 17.91 12.36
N GLU A 499 -34.73 17.83 13.66
CA GLU A 499 -33.97 17.00 14.59
C GLU A 499 -34.12 15.51 14.27
N ARG A 500 -35.27 15.04 13.87
CA ARG A 500 -35.46 13.67 13.39
C ARG A 500 -34.65 13.42 12.13
N SER A 501 -34.69 14.35 11.16
CA SER A 501 -33.90 14.25 9.94
C SER A 501 -32.40 14.16 10.23
N ALA A 502 -31.87 14.92 11.22
CA ALA A 502 -30.48 14.80 11.65
C ALA A 502 -30.16 13.42 12.25
N VAL A 503 -31.05 12.90 13.08
CA VAL A 503 -30.90 11.55 13.68
C VAL A 503 -30.96 10.48 12.60
N ASP A 504 -31.94 10.57 11.68
CA ASP A 504 -32.09 9.59 10.59
C ASP A 504 -30.87 9.60 9.66
N CYS A 505 -30.31 10.76 9.35
CA CYS A 505 -29.09 10.91 8.57
C CYS A 505 -27.92 10.17 9.24
N VAL A 506 -27.70 10.42 10.54
CA VAL A 506 -26.63 9.77 11.30
C VAL A 506 -26.90 8.27 11.46
N GLN A 507 -28.12 7.85 11.75
CA GLN A 507 -28.49 6.44 11.86
C GLN A 507 -28.31 5.69 10.54
N SER A 508 -28.68 6.32 9.42
CA SER A 508 -28.47 5.75 8.08
C SER A 508 -26.97 5.52 7.80
N ALA A 509 -26.12 6.48 8.18
CA ALA A 509 -24.70 6.41 7.96
C ALA A 509 -23.99 5.37 8.85
N TYR A 510 -24.38 5.29 10.13
CA TYR A 510 -23.68 4.47 11.14
C TYR A 510 -24.40 3.19 11.54
N GLY A 511 -25.68 3.03 11.21
CA GLY A 511 -26.45 1.82 11.50
C GLY A 511 -26.41 1.45 12.98
N ASN A 512 -25.97 0.23 13.28
CA ASN A 512 -25.87 -0.32 14.65
C ASN A 512 -24.85 0.41 15.54
N LYS A 513 -24.04 1.31 14.97
CA LYS A 513 -23.01 2.09 15.68
C LYS A 513 -23.45 3.51 16.01
N TYR A 514 -24.69 3.85 15.68
CA TYR A 514 -25.30 5.07 16.14
C TYR A 514 -25.28 5.11 17.67
N ASP A 515 -24.67 6.18 18.21
CA ASP A 515 -24.62 6.40 19.66
C ASP A 515 -25.57 7.53 20.05
N PRO A 516 -26.71 7.20 20.72
CA PRO A 516 -27.67 8.21 21.18
C PRO A 516 -27.06 9.21 22.18
N LEU A 517 -26.08 8.81 22.99
CA LEU A 517 -25.43 9.71 23.93
C LEU A 517 -24.54 10.72 23.19
N MET A 518 -23.80 10.27 22.20
CA MET A 518 -23.00 11.16 21.34
C MET A 518 -23.90 12.15 20.57
N MET A 519 -25.08 11.71 20.12
CA MET A 519 -26.07 12.59 19.48
C MET A 519 -26.61 13.64 20.47
N TYR A 520 -26.94 13.23 21.69
CA TYR A 520 -27.36 14.14 22.74
C TYR A 520 -26.30 15.18 23.08
N ASP A 521 -25.04 14.72 23.26
CA ASP A 521 -23.91 15.61 23.50
C ASP A 521 -23.70 16.57 22.33
N SER A 522 -23.81 16.09 21.08
CA SER A 522 -23.65 16.95 19.90
C SER A 522 -24.72 18.06 19.84
N LYS A 523 -25.97 17.76 20.20
CA LYS A 523 -27.04 18.76 20.32
C LYS A 523 -26.70 19.81 21.37
N ARG A 524 -26.25 19.39 22.56
CA ARG A 524 -25.85 20.28 23.67
C ARG A 524 -24.68 21.17 23.27
N ASP A 525 -23.64 20.57 22.67
CA ASP A 525 -22.42 21.28 22.32
C ASP A 525 -22.69 22.32 21.20
N VAL A 526 -23.52 22.00 20.20
CA VAL A 526 -23.93 22.96 19.18
C VAL A 526 -24.72 24.11 19.81
N ALA A 527 -25.61 23.85 20.78
CA ALA A 527 -26.30 24.90 21.51
C ALA A 527 -25.33 25.83 22.27
N ASN A 528 -24.30 25.28 22.88
CA ASN A 528 -23.26 26.07 23.55
C ASN A 528 -22.46 26.91 22.54
N LEU A 529 -22.06 26.34 21.39
CA LEU A 529 -21.38 27.09 20.34
C LEU A 529 -22.19 28.26 19.80
N LEU A 530 -23.50 28.09 19.63
CA LEU A 530 -24.41 29.18 19.23
C LEU A 530 -24.49 30.28 20.29
N HIS A 531 -24.40 29.93 21.55
CA HIS A 531 -24.38 30.91 22.66
C HIS A 531 -23.06 31.69 22.67
N GLU A 532 -21.93 31.01 22.57
CA GLU A 532 -20.59 31.60 22.52
C GLU A 532 -20.43 32.56 21.32
N GLU A 533 -20.87 32.17 20.11
CA GLU A 533 -20.82 33.02 18.92
C GLU A 533 -21.68 34.30 19.12
N ALA A 534 -22.84 34.18 19.74
CA ALA A 534 -23.71 35.33 20.06
C ALA A 534 -23.04 36.30 21.05
N GLU A 535 -22.34 35.77 22.05
CA GLU A 535 -21.58 36.60 23.01
C GLU A 535 -20.40 37.29 22.34
N GLU A 536 -19.62 36.59 21.52
CA GLU A 536 -18.48 37.17 20.79
C GLU A 536 -18.92 38.29 19.84
N ARG A 537 -20.03 38.12 19.10
CA ARG A 537 -20.60 39.20 18.25
C ARG A 537 -20.99 40.39 19.07
N SER A 538 -21.69 40.21 20.18
CA SER A 538 -22.07 41.29 21.08
C SER A 538 -20.84 42.06 21.61
N ILE A 539 -19.76 41.37 21.94
CA ILE A 539 -18.49 41.99 22.37
C ILE A 539 -17.84 42.76 21.21
N ARG A 540 -17.80 42.18 20.02
CA ARG A 540 -17.24 42.82 18.82
C ARG A 540 -18.00 44.07 18.44
N GLU A 541 -19.35 44.07 18.52
CA GLU A 541 -20.18 45.24 18.29
C GLU A 541 -19.91 46.36 19.31
N ARG A 542 -19.88 46.02 20.61
CA ARG A 542 -19.55 47.00 21.67
C ARG A 542 -18.15 47.60 21.45
N LEU A 543 -17.19 46.83 20.98
CA LEU A 543 -15.85 47.32 20.67
C LEU A 543 -15.87 48.24 19.42
N ARG A 544 -16.60 47.88 18.37
CA ARG A 544 -16.80 48.75 17.17
C ARG A 544 -17.47 50.06 17.53
N GLN A 545 -18.54 50.04 18.32
CA GLN A 545 -19.21 51.25 18.78
C GLN A 545 -18.30 52.15 19.60
N LYS A 546 -17.48 51.57 20.51
CA LYS A 546 -16.49 52.32 21.26
C LYS A 546 -15.40 52.94 20.37
N GLN A 547 -14.96 52.22 19.33
CA GLN A 547 -14.02 52.76 18.35
C GLN A 547 -14.61 53.89 17.52
N GLN A 548 -15.84 53.74 17.05
CA GLN A 548 -16.55 54.79 16.30
C GLN A 548 -16.79 56.04 17.16
N GLN A 549 -17.19 55.88 18.42
CA GLN A 549 -17.30 57.00 19.36
C GLN A 549 -15.98 57.72 19.60
N LYS A 550 -14.87 56.98 19.77
CA LYS A 550 -13.54 57.57 19.89
C LYS A 550 -13.11 58.33 18.62
N THR A 551 -13.47 57.80 17.47
CA THR A 551 -13.15 58.46 16.17
C THR A 551 -13.95 59.72 15.97
N LYS A 552 -15.29 59.69 16.30
CA LYS A 552 -16.14 60.90 16.29
C LYS A 552 -15.65 61.96 17.29
N GLN A 553 -15.33 61.58 18.50
CA GLN A 553 -14.76 62.53 19.50
C GLN A 553 -13.41 63.12 19.09
N LYS A 554 -12.57 62.35 18.34
CA LYS A 554 -11.32 62.90 17.77
C LYS A 554 -11.59 63.87 16.61
N GLN A 555 -12.62 63.61 15.78
CA GLN A 555 -13.00 64.52 14.69
C GLN A 555 -13.66 65.79 15.22
N ASP A 556 -14.50 65.72 16.24
CA ASP A 556 -15.10 66.88 16.87
C ASP A 556 -14.10 67.75 17.63
N LYS A 557 -13.10 67.13 18.28
CA LYS A 557 -11.96 67.85 18.88
C LYS A 557 -11.03 68.50 17.85
N LYS A 558 -10.99 67.99 16.62
CA LYS A 558 -10.22 68.62 15.53
C LYS A 558 -10.99 69.79 14.91
N LYS A 559 -12.32 69.68 14.76
CA LYS A 559 -13.20 70.74 14.28
C LYS A 559 -13.35 71.90 15.26
N SER A 560 -13.09 71.72 16.53
CA SER A 560 -13.12 72.77 17.56
C SER A 560 -11.78 73.46 17.78
N ARG A 561 -10.73 73.09 17.03
CA ARG A 561 -9.38 73.68 17.04
C ARG A 561 -9.03 74.47 15.78
N ASP A 562 -9.81 74.26 14.73
CA ASP A 562 -9.85 75.13 13.53
C ASP A 562 -10.97 76.21 13.69
#